data_6c58abef62c337f2ca28fa1a1dfcaacf
#
_entry.id   6c58abef62c337f2ca28fa1a1dfcaacf
#
_cell.length_a   1.000
_cell.length_b   1.000
_cell.length_c   1.000
_cell.angle_alpha   90.00
_cell.angle_beta   90.00
_cell.angle_gamma   90.00
#
_symmetry.space_group_name_H-M   'P 1'
#
loop_
_entity.id
_entity.type
_entity.pdbx_description
1 polymer ?
#
loop_
_entity_poly.entity_id
_entity_poly.type
_entity_poly.pdbx_seq_one_letter_code
_entity_poly.pdbx_strand_id
1 'polypeptide(L)'
;MTALELRQVSKVYGGEGPGHVRALVGVDLAVEPGALVAVMGPSGSGKSTLLTIAGSLEEPTGGEILVGGAALSSMSRNERARLRRRSIGYVFQDFNLLAGLTAAENVALPLELDGTKARVARVVAMRALEELGVADRAFRFPDELSGGERQRVAIARAVVGDRNLLLADEPTGALDSANGEAVMRLLRTACARGVAGVIVSHDAQLASWADRVVFLRDGRVVDQTVPLPGPESLLASRPGR
;
A
#
# COMPACT_ATOMS: atom_id res chain seq x y z
N MET A 1 15.97 -4.56 10.98
CA MET A 1 15.16 -5.70 10.48
C MET A 1 14.22 -5.13 9.44
N THR A 2 14.27 -5.56 8.19
CA THR A 2 13.43 -5.06 7.09
C THR A 2 11.95 -5.39 7.33
N ALA A 3 11.05 -4.49 6.99
CA ALA A 3 9.61 -4.73 7.07
C ALA A 3 9.11 -5.55 5.87
N LEU A 4 9.67 -5.26 4.68
CA LEU A 4 9.44 -6.00 3.44
C LEU A 4 10.77 -6.24 2.74
N GLU A 5 11.01 -7.47 2.28
CA GLU A 5 12.18 -7.80 1.47
C GLU A 5 11.78 -8.76 0.34
N LEU A 6 12.09 -8.37 -0.88
CA LEU A 6 11.99 -9.19 -2.07
C LEU A 6 13.40 -9.58 -2.48
N ARG A 7 13.66 -10.88 -2.67
CA ARG A 7 14.95 -11.44 -3.09
C ARG A 7 14.80 -12.18 -4.40
N GLN A 8 15.34 -11.63 -5.47
CA GLN A 8 15.32 -12.19 -6.83
C GLN A 8 13.91 -12.63 -7.27
N VAL A 9 12.91 -11.83 -6.92
CA VAL A 9 11.51 -12.16 -7.16
C VAL A 9 11.18 -12.08 -8.64
N SER A 10 10.60 -13.16 -9.16
CA SER A 10 10.16 -13.27 -10.55
C SER A 10 8.70 -13.71 -10.62
N LYS A 11 7.96 -13.22 -11.62
CA LYS A 11 6.59 -13.62 -11.91
C LYS A 11 6.37 -13.78 -13.40
N VAL A 12 5.89 -14.96 -13.77
CA VAL A 12 5.50 -15.28 -15.15
C VAL A 12 4.03 -15.70 -15.15
N TYR A 13 3.24 -15.11 -16.03
CA TYR A 13 1.86 -15.49 -16.29
C TYR A 13 1.78 -16.29 -17.60
N GLY A 14 0.80 -17.21 -17.71
CA GLY A 14 0.52 -17.95 -18.93
C GLY A 14 1.27 -19.28 -19.10
N GLY A 15 2.02 -19.73 -18.09
CA GLY A 15 2.75 -21.01 -18.15
C GLY A 15 3.89 -21.05 -19.17
N GLU A 16 4.37 -22.25 -19.53
CA GLU A 16 5.37 -22.47 -20.58
C GLU A 16 4.69 -22.54 -21.94
N GLY A 17 4.80 -21.50 -22.79
CA GLY A 17 4.23 -21.50 -24.13
C GLY A 17 4.27 -20.14 -24.82
N PRO A 18 3.87 -20.06 -26.12
CA PRO A 18 3.72 -18.80 -26.79
C PRO A 18 2.60 -17.98 -26.14
N GLY A 19 2.97 -16.84 -25.54
CA GLY A 19 2.03 -15.96 -24.81
C GLY A 19 2.34 -15.79 -23.33
N HIS A 20 3.43 -16.36 -22.80
CA HIS A 20 3.86 -16.09 -21.43
C HIS A 20 4.27 -14.61 -21.27
N VAL A 21 3.83 -14.00 -20.18
CA VAL A 21 4.18 -12.62 -19.83
C VAL A 21 5.09 -12.64 -18.61
N ARG A 22 6.31 -12.16 -18.76
CA ARG A 22 7.25 -11.96 -17.64
C ARG A 22 6.93 -10.63 -16.96
N ALA A 23 6.10 -10.64 -15.94
CA ALA A 23 5.72 -9.43 -15.24
C ALA A 23 6.78 -8.91 -14.27
N LEU A 24 7.56 -9.82 -13.65
CA LEU A 24 8.72 -9.50 -12.83
C LEU A 24 9.88 -10.44 -13.16
N VAL A 25 11.11 -9.93 -13.13
CA VAL A 25 12.33 -10.65 -13.49
C VAL A 25 13.47 -10.32 -12.52
N GLY A 26 13.67 -11.16 -11.51
CA GLY A 26 14.78 -11.04 -10.56
C GLY A 26 14.76 -9.72 -9.79
N VAL A 27 13.60 -9.33 -9.25
CA VAL A 27 13.44 -8.06 -8.53
C VAL A 27 13.96 -8.20 -7.11
N ASP A 28 14.87 -7.31 -6.73
CA ASP A 28 15.32 -7.07 -5.36
C ASP A 28 14.75 -5.75 -4.84
N LEU A 29 14.11 -5.78 -3.68
CA LEU A 29 13.58 -4.60 -3.02
C LEU A 29 13.58 -4.82 -1.51
N ALA A 30 14.16 -3.88 -0.76
CA ALA A 30 14.08 -3.88 0.70
C ALA A 30 13.41 -2.59 1.17
N VAL A 31 12.49 -2.69 2.13
CA VAL A 31 11.81 -1.54 2.75
C VAL A 31 11.95 -1.65 4.26
N GLU A 32 12.57 -0.63 4.85
CA GLU A 32 12.77 -0.56 6.29
C GLU A 32 11.49 -0.09 7.00
N PRO A 33 11.28 -0.45 8.28
CA PRO A 33 10.23 0.14 9.09
C PRO A 33 10.34 1.67 9.09
N GLY A 34 9.21 2.34 8.88
CA GLY A 34 9.17 3.79 8.82
C GLY A 34 9.51 4.42 7.46
N ALA A 35 10.06 3.65 6.54
CA ALA A 35 10.38 4.14 5.20
C ALA A 35 9.17 4.10 4.26
N LEU A 36 9.06 5.11 3.41
CA LEU A 36 8.13 5.16 2.28
C LEU A 36 8.92 5.02 0.97
N VAL A 37 8.64 3.99 0.21
CA VAL A 37 9.27 3.74 -1.10
C VAL A 37 8.24 3.95 -2.20
N ALA A 38 8.58 4.76 -3.20
CA ALA A 38 7.79 4.90 -4.42
C ALA A 38 8.35 3.99 -5.52
N VAL A 39 7.48 3.20 -6.16
CA VAL A 39 7.81 2.41 -7.34
C VAL A 39 7.18 3.08 -8.55
N MET A 40 8.01 3.56 -9.45
CA MET A 40 7.63 4.25 -10.68
C MET A 40 7.95 3.42 -11.92
N GLY A 41 7.28 3.73 -13.00
CA GLY A 41 7.54 3.10 -14.30
C GLY A 41 6.35 3.19 -15.25
N PRO A 42 6.53 2.91 -16.54
CA PRO A 42 5.45 2.95 -17.52
C PRO A 42 4.35 1.92 -17.20
N SER A 43 3.19 2.07 -17.85
CA SER A 43 2.14 1.06 -17.79
C SER A 43 2.67 -0.29 -18.29
N GLY A 44 2.27 -1.38 -17.63
CA GLY A 44 2.74 -2.73 -17.96
C GLY A 44 4.14 -3.08 -17.46
N SER A 45 4.84 -2.20 -16.73
CA SER A 45 6.20 -2.50 -16.22
C SER A 45 6.26 -3.51 -15.08
N GLY A 46 5.12 -3.95 -14.53
CA GLY A 46 5.03 -4.93 -13.44
C GLY A 46 4.74 -4.35 -12.05
N LYS A 47 4.44 -3.05 -11.92
CA LYS A 47 4.23 -2.38 -10.63
C LYS A 47 3.11 -2.98 -9.78
N SER A 48 1.91 -3.14 -10.34
CA SER A 48 0.77 -3.75 -9.63
C SER A 48 1.04 -5.22 -9.29
N THR A 49 1.74 -5.96 -10.18
CA THR A 49 2.21 -7.33 -9.89
C THR A 49 3.18 -7.34 -8.71
N LEU A 50 4.09 -6.38 -8.62
CA LEU A 50 5.00 -6.27 -7.49
C LEU A 50 4.21 -6.06 -6.18
N LEU A 51 3.22 -5.17 -6.18
CA LEU A 51 2.40 -4.94 -5.00
C LEU A 51 1.54 -6.16 -4.62
N THR A 52 0.91 -6.85 -5.58
CA THR A 52 0.08 -8.03 -5.28
C THR A 52 0.92 -9.16 -4.68
N ILE A 53 2.13 -9.34 -5.16
CA ILE A 53 3.08 -10.33 -4.65
C ILE A 53 3.60 -9.91 -3.25
N ALA A 54 4.01 -8.65 -3.08
CA ALA A 54 4.43 -8.10 -1.79
C ALA A 54 3.32 -8.19 -0.73
N GLY A 55 2.06 -8.00 -1.16
CA GLY A 55 0.86 -8.14 -0.33
C GLY A 55 0.43 -9.60 -0.07
N SER A 56 1.19 -10.59 -0.55
CA SER A 56 0.83 -12.01 -0.43
C SER A 56 -0.54 -12.35 -1.04
N LEU A 57 -0.99 -11.59 -2.04
CA LEU A 57 -2.21 -11.87 -2.79
C LEU A 57 -1.95 -12.87 -3.92
N GLU A 58 -0.72 -12.86 -4.44
CA GLU A 58 -0.22 -13.81 -5.44
C GLU A 58 1.12 -14.42 -5.00
N GLU A 59 1.42 -15.61 -5.51
CA GLU A 59 2.72 -16.26 -5.30
C GLU A 59 3.67 -15.88 -6.42
N PRO A 60 4.95 -15.62 -6.12
CA PRO A 60 5.97 -15.46 -7.13
C PRO A 60 6.21 -16.79 -7.87
N THR A 61 6.72 -16.73 -9.10
CA THR A 61 7.18 -17.92 -9.82
C THR A 61 8.60 -18.34 -9.39
N GLY A 62 9.36 -17.40 -8.85
CA GLY A 62 10.70 -17.63 -8.30
C GLY A 62 11.13 -16.51 -7.38
N GLY A 63 12.20 -16.76 -6.61
CA GLY A 63 12.66 -15.85 -5.58
C GLY A 63 11.94 -16.00 -4.24
N GLU A 64 12.23 -15.14 -3.30
CA GLU A 64 11.70 -15.17 -1.94
C GLU A 64 11.16 -13.83 -1.50
N ILE A 65 10.11 -13.83 -0.67
CA ILE A 65 9.52 -12.63 -0.08
C ILE A 65 9.48 -12.83 1.42
N LEU A 66 9.99 -11.81 2.14
CA LEU A 66 9.93 -11.77 3.60
C LEU A 66 9.11 -10.56 4.03
N VAL A 67 8.20 -10.76 4.95
CA VAL A 67 7.43 -9.70 5.61
C VAL A 67 7.68 -9.77 7.11
N GLY A 68 8.23 -8.71 7.68
CA GLY A 68 8.66 -8.70 9.08
C GLY A 68 9.72 -9.78 9.40
N GLY A 69 10.54 -10.14 8.41
CA GLY A 69 11.57 -11.19 8.52
C GLY A 69 11.04 -12.61 8.35
N ALA A 70 9.74 -12.82 8.19
CA ALA A 70 9.16 -14.16 7.99
C ALA A 70 8.93 -14.42 6.49
N ALA A 71 9.48 -15.55 5.98
CA ALA A 71 9.37 -15.93 4.58
C ALA A 71 7.95 -16.41 4.25
N LEU A 72 7.32 -15.80 3.23
CA LEU A 72 5.96 -16.17 2.81
C LEU A 72 5.87 -17.60 2.28
N SER A 73 6.95 -18.11 1.69
CA SER A 73 7.06 -19.49 1.17
C SER A 73 6.90 -20.55 2.25
N SER A 74 7.31 -20.26 3.49
CA SER A 74 7.18 -21.16 4.64
C SER A 74 5.81 -21.14 5.31
N MET A 75 4.94 -20.20 4.93
CA MET A 75 3.63 -20.00 5.55
C MET A 75 2.54 -20.82 4.87
N SER A 76 1.68 -21.42 5.68
CA SER A 76 0.42 -22.00 5.22
C SER A 76 -0.54 -20.91 4.69
N ARG A 77 -1.57 -21.31 3.95
CA ARG A 77 -2.64 -20.41 3.48
C ARG A 77 -3.27 -19.59 4.61
N ASN A 78 -3.50 -20.23 5.77
CA ASN A 78 -4.13 -19.58 6.92
C ASN A 78 -3.19 -18.56 7.58
N GLU A 79 -1.90 -18.86 7.66
CA GLU A 79 -0.89 -17.92 8.18
C GLU A 79 -0.74 -16.70 7.28
N ARG A 80 -0.68 -16.90 5.96
CA ARG A 80 -0.68 -15.79 4.99
C ARG A 80 -1.96 -14.93 5.07
N ALA A 81 -3.13 -15.56 5.24
CA ALA A 81 -4.39 -14.84 5.43
C ALA A 81 -4.38 -14.01 6.73
N ARG A 82 -3.82 -14.56 7.81
CA ARG A 82 -3.64 -13.85 9.08
C ARG A 82 -2.66 -12.69 8.93
N LEU A 83 -1.54 -12.89 8.25
CA LEU A 83 -0.55 -11.84 7.96
C LEU A 83 -1.21 -10.67 7.21
N ARG A 84 -1.96 -10.94 6.14
CA ARG A 84 -2.68 -9.90 5.38
C ARG A 84 -3.64 -9.11 6.26
N ARG A 85 -4.44 -9.81 7.09
CA ARG A 85 -5.42 -9.15 7.95
C ARG A 85 -4.78 -8.26 9.02
N ARG A 86 -3.67 -8.70 9.62
CA ARG A 86 -3.06 -8.03 10.78
C ARG A 86 -2.02 -7.01 10.40
N SER A 87 -1.18 -7.35 9.44
CA SER A 87 0.07 -6.62 9.22
C SER A 87 0.10 -5.81 7.94
N ILE A 88 -0.74 -6.15 6.94
CA ILE A 88 -0.70 -5.50 5.63
C ILE A 88 -1.97 -4.68 5.40
N GLY A 89 -1.80 -3.38 5.17
CA GLY A 89 -2.84 -2.52 4.61
C GLY A 89 -2.67 -2.45 3.09
N TYR A 90 -3.75 -2.59 2.34
CA TYR A 90 -3.70 -2.52 0.88
C TYR A 90 -4.72 -1.52 0.33
N VAL A 91 -4.24 -0.56 -0.45
CA VAL A 91 -5.05 0.38 -1.24
C VAL A 91 -4.98 -0.07 -2.69
N PHE A 92 -6.11 -0.53 -3.22
CA PHE A 92 -6.24 -0.98 -4.61
C PHE A 92 -6.60 0.18 -5.52
N GLN A 93 -6.18 0.12 -6.77
CA GLN A 93 -6.50 1.11 -7.80
C GLN A 93 -8.02 1.27 -7.99
N ASP A 94 -8.77 0.17 -7.98
CA ASP A 94 -10.24 0.14 -8.10
C ASP A 94 -10.96 0.19 -6.74
N PHE A 95 -10.30 0.70 -5.69
CA PHE A 95 -10.77 0.81 -4.30
C PHE A 95 -11.11 -0.52 -3.65
N ASN A 96 -11.67 -1.48 -4.36
CA ASN A 96 -12.07 -2.83 -3.90
C ASN A 96 -12.91 -2.77 -2.61
N LEU A 97 -13.87 -1.84 -2.55
CA LEU A 97 -14.85 -1.75 -1.48
C LEU A 97 -15.95 -2.79 -1.70
N LEU A 98 -16.42 -3.40 -0.62
CA LEU A 98 -17.52 -4.35 -0.65
C LEU A 98 -18.84 -3.58 -0.78
N ALA A 99 -19.55 -3.78 -1.89
CA ALA A 99 -20.76 -3.06 -2.24
C ALA A 99 -21.91 -3.27 -1.23
N GLY A 100 -21.95 -4.43 -0.57
CA GLY A 100 -22.97 -4.76 0.44
C GLY A 100 -22.66 -4.21 1.84
N LEU A 101 -21.58 -3.45 2.02
CA LEU A 101 -21.18 -2.85 3.28
C LEU A 101 -21.11 -1.34 3.16
N THR A 102 -21.53 -0.63 4.20
CA THR A 102 -21.34 0.82 4.32
C THR A 102 -19.86 1.19 4.39
N ALA A 103 -19.52 2.48 4.26
CA ALA A 103 -18.15 2.96 4.40
C ALA A 103 -17.54 2.56 5.75
N ALA A 104 -18.26 2.74 6.86
CA ALA A 104 -17.77 2.37 8.19
C ALA A 104 -17.57 0.85 8.33
N GLU A 105 -18.45 0.04 7.78
CA GLU A 105 -18.32 -1.42 7.80
C GLU A 105 -17.15 -1.90 6.93
N ASN A 106 -16.94 -1.31 5.75
CA ASN A 106 -15.76 -1.58 4.94
C ASN A 106 -14.46 -1.33 5.70
N VAL A 107 -14.39 -0.22 6.46
CA VAL A 107 -13.21 0.12 7.26
C VAL A 107 -13.08 -0.77 8.49
N ALA A 108 -14.19 -1.14 9.15
CA ALA A 108 -14.19 -2.01 10.33
C ALA A 108 -13.84 -3.47 10.01
N LEU A 109 -14.16 -3.92 8.80
CA LEU A 109 -14.08 -5.33 8.40
C LEU A 109 -12.74 -6.02 8.72
N PRO A 110 -11.56 -5.45 8.43
CA PRO A 110 -10.29 -6.11 8.76
C PRO A 110 -10.13 -6.38 10.26
N LEU A 111 -10.62 -5.49 11.10
CA LEU A 111 -10.58 -5.62 12.57
C LEU A 111 -11.53 -6.72 13.05
N GLU A 112 -12.74 -6.76 12.51
CA GLU A 112 -13.75 -7.77 12.84
C GLU A 112 -13.29 -9.18 12.43
N LEU A 113 -12.72 -9.30 11.22
CA LEU A 113 -12.13 -10.56 10.74
C LEU A 113 -10.95 -11.02 11.58
N ASP A 114 -10.29 -10.11 12.30
CA ASP A 114 -9.22 -10.45 13.26
C ASP A 114 -9.73 -10.68 14.69
N GLY A 115 -11.03 -10.65 14.90
CA GLY A 115 -11.68 -10.97 16.17
C GLY A 115 -11.98 -9.78 17.06
N THR A 116 -11.80 -8.54 16.60
CA THR A 116 -12.22 -7.35 17.33
C THR A 116 -13.75 -7.29 17.36
N LYS A 117 -14.32 -7.05 18.54
CA LYS A 117 -15.77 -6.90 18.67
C LYS A 117 -16.30 -5.79 17.78
N ALA A 118 -17.38 -6.00 17.04
CA ALA A 118 -17.95 -5.06 16.06
C ALA A 118 -18.13 -3.65 16.61
N ARG A 119 -18.59 -3.51 17.88
CA ARG A 119 -18.72 -2.20 18.53
C ARG A 119 -17.38 -1.44 18.63
N VAL A 120 -16.28 -2.14 18.93
CA VAL A 120 -14.94 -1.55 19.04
C VAL A 120 -14.40 -1.24 17.67
N ALA A 121 -14.51 -2.19 16.74
CA ALA A 121 -14.08 -2.02 15.36
C ALA A 121 -14.73 -0.79 14.70
N ARG A 122 -16.04 -0.59 14.95
CA ARG A 122 -16.78 0.57 14.45
C ARG A 122 -16.27 1.89 15.02
N VAL A 123 -15.93 1.96 16.31
CA VAL A 123 -15.34 3.18 16.90
C VAL A 123 -14.00 3.51 16.26
N VAL A 124 -13.15 2.52 16.02
CA VAL A 124 -11.86 2.70 15.38
C VAL A 124 -12.05 3.12 13.91
N ALA A 125 -12.98 2.48 13.20
CA ALA A 125 -13.31 2.82 11.82
C ALA A 125 -13.81 4.28 11.69
N MET A 126 -14.67 4.73 12.59
CA MET A 126 -15.18 6.11 12.59
C MET A 126 -14.05 7.13 12.74
N ARG A 127 -13.07 6.88 13.63
CA ARG A 127 -11.88 7.74 13.77
C ARG A 127 -11.05 7.79 12.50
N ALA A 128 -10.82 6.65 11.86
CA ALA A 128 -10.08 6.60 10.59
C ALA A 128 -10.80 7.37 9.46
N LEU A 129 -12.14 7.30 9.42
CA LEU A 129 -12.94 8.09 8.48
C LEU A 129 -12.90 9.60 8.79
N GLU A 130 -12.86 9.97 10.08
CA GLU A 130 -12.74 11.36 10.51
C GLU A 130 -11.38 11.96 10.12
N GLU A 131 -10.28 11.23 10.35
CA GLU A 131 -8.92 11.63 9.94
C GLU A 131 -8.82 11.91 8.43
N LEU A 132 -9.67 11.27 7.62
CA LEU A 132 -9.73 11.43 6.16
C LEU A 132 -10.87 12.36 5.69
N GLY A 133 -11.60 12.99 6.61
CA GLY A 133 -12.65 13.95 6.28
C GLY A 133 -13.85 13.34 5.54
N VAL A 134 -14.21 12.08 5.86
CA VAL A 134 -15.36 11.36 5.27
C VAL A 134 -16.25 10.70 6.32
N ALA A 135 -16.19 11.15 7.58
CA ALA A 135 -17.01 10.60 8.65
C ALA A 135 -18.52 10.82 8.42
N ASP A 136 -18.91 11.90 7.75
CA ASP A 136 -20.29 12.20 7.36
C ASP A 136 -20.84 11.23 6.30
N ARG A 137 -19.98 10.45 5.65
CA ARG A 137 -20.29 9.39 4.69
C ARG A 137 -20.26 7.98 5.29
N ALA A 138 -20.04 7.85 6.59
CA ALA A 138 -19.83 6.55 7.27
C ALA A 138 -20.92 5.52 6.99
N PHE A 139 -22.16 5.96 6.81
CA PHE A 139 -23.33 5.09 6.59
C PHE A 139 -23.76 4.96 5.13
N ARG A 140 -22.99 5.53 4.19
CA ARG A 140 -23.23 5.40 2.76
C ARG A 140 -22.61 4.11 2.23
N PHE A 141 -23.28 3.54 1.24
CA PHE A 141 -22.76 2.42 0.46
C PHE A 141 -21.80 2.91 -0.63
N PRO A 142 -20.89 2.06 -1.16
CA PRO A 142 -19.88 2.48 -2.14
C PRO A 142 -20.45 3.12 -3.40
N ASP A 143 -21.64 2.75 -3.87
CA ASP A 143 -22.33 3.31 -5.02
C ASP A 143 -22.89 4.73 -4.78
N GLU A 144 -23.11 5.08 -3.51
CA GLU A 144 -23.54 6.41 -3.09
C GLU A 144 -22.37 7.40 -2.88
N LEU A 145 -21.12 6.94 -3.02
CA LEU A 145 -19.91 7.69 -2.81
C LEU A 145 -19.30 8.18 -4.13
N SER A 146 -18.77 9.40 -4.14
CA SER A 146 -17.91 9.86 -5.24
C SER A 146 -16.62 9.04 -5.33
N GLY A 147 -15.90 9.12 -6.46
CA GLY A 147 -14.61 8.45 -6.62
C GLY A 147 -13.60 8.82 -5.52
N GLY A 148 -13.51 10.12 -5.20
CA GLY A 148 -12.62 10.59 -4.14
C GLY A 148 -13.05 10.14 -2.73
N GLU A 149 -14.34 10.07 -2.44
CA GLU A 149 -14.84 9.53 -1.17
C GLU A 149 -14.54 8.02 -1.06
N ARG A 150 -14.77 7.24 -2.12
CA ARG A 150 -14.39 5.82 -2.18
C ARG A 150 -12.90 5.61 -1.93
N GLN A 151 -12.06 6.44 -2.55
CA GLN A 151 -10.61 6.39 -2.36
C GLN A 151 -10.25 6.60 -0.88
N ARG A 152 -10.79 7.64 -0.25
CA ARG A 152 -10.53 7.93 1.17
C ARG A 152 -11.02 6.81 2.09
N VAL A 153 -12.18 6.21 1.80
CA VAL A 153 -12.67 5.04 2.54
C VAL A 153 -11.74 3.83 2.37
N ALA A 154 -11.24 3.57 1.15
CA ALA A 154 -10.29 2.48 0.90
C ALA A 154 -8.96 2.70 1.64
N ILE A 155 -8.49 3.95 1.75
CA ILE A 155 -7.30 4.30 2.51
C ILE A 155 -7.55 4.15 4.01
N ALA A 156 -8.70 4.61 4.53
CA ALA A 156 -9.08 4.39 5.92
C ALA A 156 -9.04 2.89 6.28
N ARG A 157 -9.58 2.03 5.42
CA ARG A 157 -9.52 0.58 5.57
C ARG A 157 -8.10 0.03 5.57
N ALA A 158 -7.22 0.60 4.77
CA ALA A 158 -5.83 0.15 4.69
C ALA A 158 -5.01 0.51 5.92
N VAL A 159 -5.26 1.69 6.52
CA VAL A 159 -4.47 2.18 7.66
C VAL A 159 -5.04 1.78 9.03
N VAL A 160 -6.27 1.25 9.08
CA VAL A 160 -6.93 0.88 10.33
C VAL A 160 -6.23 -0.30 11.01
N GLY A 161 -6.04 -0.21 12.33
CA GLY A 161 -5.38 -1.23 13.15
C GLY A 161 -3.85 -1.14 13.12
N ASP A 162 -3.18 -2.17 13.65
CA ASP A 162 -1.72 -2.22 13.82
C ASP A 162 -1.06 -2.75 12.55
N ARG A 163 -0.88 -1.86 11.56
CA ARG A 163 -0.23 -2.22 10.30
C ARG A 163 1.28 -2.06 10.39
N ASN A 164 2.02 -3.01 9.81
CA ASN A 164 3.47 -2.96 9.69
C ASN A 164 3.90 -2.59 8.25
N LEU A 165 3.01 -2.85 7.28
CA LEU A 165 3.26 -2.61 5.86
C LEU A 165 2.01 -2.02 5.20
N LEU A 166 2.17 -0.92 4.47
CA LEU A 166 1.16 -0.31 3.61
C LEU A 166 1.57 -0.45 2.16
N LEU A 167 0.69 -1.00 1.34
CA LEU A 167 0.86 -1.15 -0.10
C LEU A 167 -0.23 -0.36 -0.80
N ALA A 168 0.13 0.58 -1.66
CA ALA A 168 -0.84 1.45 -2.31
C ALA A 168 -0.60 1.56 -3.81
N ASP A 169 -1.57 1.13 -4.59
CA ASP A 169 -1.57 1.21 -6.05
C ASP A 169 -2.35 2.46 -6.48
N GLU A 170 -1.64 3.46 -7.02
CA GLU A 170 -2.16 4.78 -7.45
C GLU A 170 -3.08 5.44 -6.40
N PRO A 171 -2.61 5.66 -5.15
CA PRO A 171 -3.48 6.02 -4.02
C PRO A 171 -4.17 7.37 -4.14
N THR A 172 -3.80 8.19 -5.13
CA THR A 172 -4.36 9.53 -5.35
C THR A 172 -4.98 9.71 -6.74
N GLY A 173 -5.01 8.65 -7.56
CA GLY A 173 -5.42 8.73 -8.96
C GLY A 173 -6.86 9.23 -9.19
N ALA A 174 -7.75 9.12 -8.20
CA ALA A 174 -9.12 9.61 -8.26
C ALA A 174 -9.35 10.90 -7.45
N LEU A 175 -8.28 11.57 -6.99
CA LEU A 175 -8.34 12.72 -6.11
C LEU A 175 -7.85 13.99 -6.82
N ASP A 176 -8.39 15.14 -6.44
CA ASP A 176 -7.78 16.43 -6.72
C ASP A 176 -6.49 16.62 -5.90
N SER A 177 -5.69 17.62 -6.25
CA SER A 177 -4.38 17.87 -5.66
C SER A 177 -4.44 18.03 -4.13
N ALA A 178 -5.43 18.76 -3.60
CA ALA A 178 -5.54 19.01 -2.15
C ALA A 178 -5.88 17.74 -1.38
N ASN A 179 -6.80 16.92 -1.88
CA ASN A 179 -7.15 15.63 -1.31
C ASN A 179 -6.01 14.62 -1.47
N GLY A 180 -5.28 14.67 -2.60
CA GLY A 180 -4.10 13.85 -2.85
C GLY A 180 -2.99 14.12 -1.82
N GLU A 181 -2.68 15.39 -1.53
CA GLU A 181 -1.72 15.74 -0.48
C GLU A 181 -2.15 15.26 0.90
N ALA A 182 -3.44 15.39 1.26
CA ALA A 182 -3.95 14.91 2.55
C ALA A 182 -3.71 13.40 2.71
N VAL A 183 -3.91 12.62 1.65
CA VAL A 183 -3.61 11.18 1.62
C VAL A 183 -2.12 10.92 1.81
N MET A 184 -1.26 11.64 1.09
CA MET A 184 0.19 11.44 1.22
C MET A 184 0.70 11.81 2.62
N ARG A 185 0.16 12.86 3.23
CA ARG A 185 0.44 13.23 4.63
C ARG A 185 0.04 12.11 5.60
N LEU A 186 -1.11 11.49 5.40
CA LEU A 186 -1.56 10.35 6.22
C LEU A 186 -0.60 9.16 6.08
N LEU A 187 -0.23 8.78 4.84
CA LEU A 187 0.73 7.70 4.60
C LEU A 187 2.09 8.00 5.25
N ARG A 188 2.59 9.24 5.11
CA ARG A 188 3.83 9.68 5.78
C ARG A 188 3.73 9.64 7.31
N THR A 189 2.58 10.05 7.86
CA THR A 189 2.32 9.97 9.31
C THR A 189 2.35 8.52 9.80
N ALA A 190 1.77 7.58 9.04
CA ALA A 190 1.85 6.16 9.36
C ALA A 190 3.31 5.66 9.31
N CYS A 191 4.08 6.06 8.29
CA CYS A 191 5.50 5.72 8.21
C CYS A 191 6.30 6.30 9.38
N ALA A 192 6.06 7.55 9.78
CA ALA A 192 6.72 8.16 10.94
C ALA A 192 6.45 7.41 12.26
N ARG A 193 5.36 6.62 12.32
CA ARG A 193 5.04 5.73 13.45
C ARG A 193 5.66 4.33 13.32
N GLY A 194 6.49 4.10 12.30
CA GLY A 194 7.22 2.84 12.08
C GLY A 194 6.60 1.91 11.03
N VAL A 195 5.49 2.27 10.39
CA VAL A 195 4.89 1.48 9.30
C VAL A 195 5.74 1.63 8.05
N ALA A 196 6.09 0.54 7.38
CA ALA A 196 6.74 0.59 6.06
C ALA A 196 5.70 0.85 4.97
N GLY A 197 6.01 1.70 4.00
CA GLY A 197 5.12 2.03 2.90
C GLY A 197 5.73 1.73 1.53
N VAL A 198 4.95 1.13 0.64
CA VAL A 198 5.26 1.05 -0.80
C VAL A 198 4.11 1.64 -1.57
N ILE A 199 4.38 2.70 -2.32
CA ILE A 199 3.41 3.31 -3.23
C ILE A 199 3.82 3.06 -4.67
N VAL A 200 2.86 2.73 -5.51
CA VAL A 200 3.04 2.69 -6.96
C VAL A 200 2.36 3.90 -7.55
N SER A 201 3.07 4.65 -8.35
CA SER A 201 2.50 5.76 -9.10
C SER A 201 3.30 6.06 -10.37
N HIS A 202 2.66 6.75 -11.30
CA HIS A 202 3.30 7.38 -12.45
C HIS A 202 3.50 8.90 -12.24
N ASP A 203 3.01 9.44 -11.13
CA ASP A 203 3.10 10.86 -10.78
C ASP A 203 4.38 11.16 -9.99
N ALA A 204 5.24 11.99 -10.57
CA ALA A 204 6.49 12.42 -9.96
C ALA A 204 6.29 13.26 -8.68
N GLN A 205 5.15 13.98 -8.56
CA GLN A 205 4.84 14.73 -7.34
C GLN A 205 4.62 13.79 -6.16
N LEU A 206 3.93 12.66 -6.38
CA LEU A 206 3.74 11.65 -5.34
C LEU A 206 5.06 10.98 -4.96
N ALA A 207 5.91 10.72 -5.94
CA ALA A 207 7.23 10.14 -5.70
C ALA A 207 8.12 11.03 -4.82
N SER A 208 7.94 12.35 -4.85
CA SER A 208 8.70 13.30 -4.01
C SER A 208 8.41 13.17 -2.51
N TRP A 209 7.30 12.54 -2.13
CA TRP A 209 6.96 12.23 -0.74
C TRP A 209 7.72 11.02 -0.18
N ALA A 210 8.30 10.19 -1.06
CA ALA A 210 8.99 8.97 -0.68
C ALA A 210 10.44 9.24 -0.21
N ASP A 211 10.95 8.39 0.66
CA ASP A 211 12.35 8.41 1.07
C ASP A 211 13.26 7.87 -0.03
N ARG A 212 12.71 7.02 -0.92
CA ARG A 212 13.41 6.42 -2.05
C ARG A 212 12.44 6.15 -3.19
N VAL A 213 12.89 6.37 -4.42
CA VAL A 213 12.17 6.03 -5.64
C VAL A 213 12.89 4.87 -6.33
N VAL A 214 12.13 3.87 -6.74
CA VAL A 214 12.59 2.71 -7.50
C VAL A 214 11.93 2.74 -8.88
N PHE A 215 12.72 2.68 -9.92
CA PHE A 215 12.21 2.67 -11.29
C PHE A 215 12.14 1.24 -11.82
N LEU A 216 10.90 0.83 -12.16
CA LEU A 216 10.60 -0.49 -12.70
C LEU A 216 10.34 -0.38 -14.21
N ARG A 217 11.04 -1.17 -15.01
CA ARG A 217 10.86 -1.26 -16.46
C ARG A 217 11.00 -2.71 -16.92
N ASP A 218 10.05 -3.18 -17.72
CA ASP A 218 10.02 -4.56 -18.26
C ASP A 218 10.25 -5.63 -17.17
N GLY A 219 9.60 -5.44 -16.02
CA GLY A 219 9.69 -6.33 -14.87
C GLY A 219 11.00 -6.28 -14.07
N ARG A 220 11.90 -5.33 -14.35
CA ARG A 220 13.22 -5.18 -13.70
C ARG A 220 13.33 -3.83 -13.01
N VAL A 221 14.05 -3.80 -11.90
CA VAL A 221 14.52 -2.55 -11.30
C VAL A 221 15.68 -2.05 -12.15
N VAL A 222 15.52 -0.88 -12.77
CA VAL A 222 16.51 -0.27 -13.66
C VAL A 222 17.29 0.86 -13.01
N ASP A 223 16.69 1.50 -12.00
CA ASP A 223 17.32 2.60 -11.26
C ASP A 223 16.69 2.77 -9.88
N GLN A 224 17.43 3.39 -8.97
CA GLN A 224 16.96 3.80 -7.64
C GLN A 224 17.56 5.15 -7.30
N THR A 225 16.72 6.05 -6.78
CA THR A 225 17.15 7.38 -6.37
C THR A 225 16.53 7.80 -5.06
N VAL A 226 17.23 8.64 -4.31
CA VAL A 226 16.67 9.33 -3.15
C VAL A 226 16.21 10.69 -3.66
N PRO A 227 14.91 11.03 -3.56
CA PRO A 227 14.43 12.34 -3.94
C PRO A 227 15.17 13.44 -3.19
N LEU A 228 15.44 14.54 -3.88
CA LEU A 228 15.89 15.74 -3.17
C LEU A 228 14.76 16.17 -2.22
N PRO A 229 15.12 16.64 -1.01
CA PRO A 229 14.14 17.13 -0.05
C PRO A 229 13.19 18.13 -0.72
N GLY A 230 11.89 17.89 -0.65
CA GLY A 230 10.88 18.82 -1.16
C GLY A 230 10.85 20.14 -0.39
N PRO A 231 10.09 21.14 -0.83
CA PRO A 231 10.02 22.46 -0.19
C PRO A 231 9.72 22.41 1.31
N GLU A 232 9.00 21.40 1.78
CA GLU A 232 8.67 21.22 3.20
C GLU A 232 9.89 20.85 4.06
N SER A 233 10.90 20.19 3.49
CA SER A 233 12.15 19.89 4.22
C SER A 233 13.05 21.12 4.38
N LEU A 234 12.87 22.14 3.57
CA LEU A 234 13.58 23.42 3.69
C LEU A 234 13.02 24.27 4.84
N LEU A 235 11.78 23.98 5.30
CA LEU A 235 11.13 24.65 6.43
C LEU A 235 11.40 23.95 7.77
N ALA A 236 11.88 22.72 7.76
CA ALA A 236 12.34 22.03 8.95
C ALA A 236 13.68 22.65 9.38
N SER A 237 13.62 23.59 10.32
CA SER A 237 14.80 24.24 10.94
C SER A 237 15.81 23.17 11.35
N ARG A 238 17.01 23.23 10.82
CA ARG A 238 18.12 22.45 11.35
C ARG A 238 18.27 22.82 12.83
N PRO A 239 18.24 21.86 13.77
CA PRO A 239 18.64 22.15 15.13
C PRO A 239 20.10 22.64 15.06
N GLY A 240 20.37 23.80 15.68
CA GLY A 240 21.61 24.50 15.60
C GLY A 240 22.82 23.65 15.99
N ARG A 241 23.94 24.01 15.41
CA ARG A 241 25.27 23.57 15.84
C ARG A 241 25.53 23.99 17.27
#